data_3aad9cf75e4a5a4c081b81c2bb6f55be
#
_entry.id   3aad9cf75e4a5a4c081b81c2bb6f55be
#
_cell.length_a   1.000
_cell.length_b   1.000
_cell.length_c   1.000
_cell.angle_alpha   90.00
_cell.angle_beta   90.00
_cell.angle_gamma   90.00
#
_symmetry.space_group_name_H-M   'P 1'
#
loop_
_entity.id
_entity.type
_entity.pdbx_description
1 polymer ?
#
loop_
_entity_poly.entity_id
_entity_poly.type
_entity_poly.pdbx_seq_one_letter_code
_entity_poly.pdbx_strand_id
1 'polypeptide(L)'
;MARVQKSMRLYSHPFSLAYWQDAALELKDTKMLVITALMVALRIALKPAAIPLGPSLYIQTATLATALGAMIFGPVMAIPAAIVSDTVGFMIWPTGDYFLPFVLTEIASTMMYALFLYRAKVSPVRVMLARFGICFFINVVLQQVIYAWYYTYIGNPDQAKESIMGIMTVTRIFKNLAMFPIEAVVLTLFLKVLMPVARRAKLIYCPESDMRFTKKQIAVLVLLMVVGIGSAVGYLTFRYTSTSRSADYSDKQRVEANQTMTQLVLEKTDDWDAETVVCIVDSAFRPMFDDETDYTLSVYILDEAAFAAGQTADKNYSMNTLWTYSKSGPKKDPYGSLIKVATAEVQKNEKTGEILSFNITPAE
;
A
#
# COMPACT_ATOMS: atom_id res chain seq x y z
N MET A 1 -12.30 -23.74 -40.65
CA MET A 1 -12.15 -22.52 -39.77
C MET A 1 -11.18 -21.58 -40.47
N ALA A 2 -11.65 -20.46 -40.99
CA ALA A 2 -10.80 -19.48 -41.66
C ALA A 2 -9.90 -18.85 -40.63
N ARG A 3 -8.57 -18.99 -40.80
CA ARG A 3 -7.59 -18.22 -40.00
C ARG A 3 -7.86 -16.74 -40.25
N VAL A 4 -8.42 -16.06 -39.26
CA VAL A 4 -8.52 -14.61 -39.29
C VAL A 4 -7.10 -14.07 -39.43
N GLN A 5 -6.83 -13.48 -40.60
CA GLN A 5 -5.52 -12.91 -40.91
C GLN A 5 -5.32 -11.72 -40.02
N LYS A 6 -4.58 -11.95 -38.92
CA LYS A 6 -4.33 -10.98 -37.84
C LYS A 6 -3.58 -9.80 -38.45
N SER A 7 -4.21 -8.65 -38.54
CA SER A 7 -3.57 -7.46 -39.10
C SER A 7 -2.39 -7.04 -38.23
N MET A 8 -1.19 -6.94 -38.76
CA MET A 8 0.01 -6.46 -38.07
C MET A 8 0.04 -4.92 -37.99
N ARG A 9 -1.09 -4.30 -37.67
CA ARG A 9 -1.18 -2.84 -37.59
C ARG A 9 -0.65 -2.33 -36.29
N LEU A 10 0.12 -1.25 -36.38
CA LEU A 10 0.52 -0.44 -35.22
C LEU A 10 -0.40 0.76 -35.14
N TYR A 11 -0.69 1.17 -33.92
CA TYR A 11 -1.54 2.33 -33.64
C TYR A 11 -0.74 3.44 -32.97
N SER A 12 -0.89 4.65 -33.46
CA SER A 12 -0.28 5.83 -32.82
C SER A 12 -1.02 6.25 -31.55
N HIS A 13 -2.34 6.00 -31.51
CA HIS A 13 -3.21 6.33 -30.38
C HIS A 13 -4.34 5.28 -30.24
N PRO A 14 -4.93 5.10 -29.05
CA PRO A 14 -5.95 4.08 -28.78
C PRO A 14 -7.37 4.49 -29.19
N PHE A 15 -7.57 5.67 -29.76
CA PHE A 15 -8.91 6.22 -30.06
C PHE A 15 -9.52 5.73 -31.38
N SER A 16 -8.83 4.89 -32.14
CA SER A 16 -9.38 4.33 -33.40
C SER A 16 -10.24 3.11 -33.11
N LEU A 17 -11.41 3.01 -33.83
CA LEU A 17 -12.29 1.86 -33.72
C LEU A 17 -11.57 0.54 -34.09
N ALA A 18 -10.68 0.59 -35.09
CA ALA A 18 -9.89 -0.56 -35.52
C ALA A 18 -8.97 -1.10 -34.39
N TYR A 19 -8.45 -0.22 -33.51
CA TYR A 19 -7.67 -0.64 -32.33
C TYR A 19 -8.49 -1.54 -31.39
N TRP A 20 -9.73 -1.14 -31.10
CA TRP A 20 -10.61 -1.87 -30.20
C TRP A 20 -11.14 -3.15 -30.83
N GLN A 21 -11.43 -3.13 -32.16
CA GLN A 21 -11.81 -4.33 -32.90
C GLN A 21 -10.69 -5.37 -32.91
N ASP A 22 -9.46 -4.95 -33.18
CA ASP A 22 -8.30 -5.83 -33.13
C ASP A 22 -8.06 -6.39 -31.73
N ALA A 23 -8.22 -5.56 -30.68
CA ALA A 23 -8.12 -6.00 -29.30
C ALA A 23 -9.24 -6.99 -28.91
N ALA A 24 -10.45 -6.81 -29.41
CA ALA A 24 -11.56 -7.75 -29.20
C ALA A 24 -11.35 -9.10 -29.90
N LEU A 25 -10.67 -9.12 -31.04
CA LEU A 25 -10.32 -10.36 -31.72
C LEU A 25 -9.31 -11.23 -30.94
N GLU A 26 -8.53 -10.63 -30.03
CA GLU A 26 -7.62 -11.39 -29.16
C GLU A 26 -8.39 -12.36 -28.23
N LEU A 27 -9.63 -12.04 -27.84
CA LEU A 27 -10.49 -12.94 -27.04
C LEU A 27 -10.84 -14.24 -27.77
N LYS A 28 -10.81 -14.25 -29.10
CA LYS A 28 -11.13 -15.43 -29.90
C LYS A 28 -9.91 -16.31 -30.22
N ASP A 29 -8.71 -15.82 -29.88
CA ASP A 29 -7.46 -16.54 -30.12
C ASP A 29 -7.09 -17.39 -28.90
N THR A 30 -7.24 -18.72 -29.02
CA THR A 30 -6.90 -19.67 -27.94
C THR A 30 -5.45 -19.50 -27.46
N LYS A 31 -4.51 -19.18 -28.35
CA LYS A 31 -3.12 -18.91 -27.96
C LYS A 31 -3.04 -17.70 -27.03
N MET A 32 -3.76 -16.63 -27.32
CA MET A 32 -3.77 -15.43 -26.50
C MET A 32 -4.46 -15.68 -25.16
N LEU A 33 -5.51 -16.48 -25.11
CA LEU A 33 -6.16 -16.88 -23.86
C LEU A 33 -5.19 -17.64 -22.93
N VAL A 34 -4.45 -18.61 -23.49
CA VAL A 34 -3.45 -19.37 -22.71
C VAL A 34 -2.32 -18.46 -22.21
N ILE A 35 -1.82 -17.55 -23.04
CA ILE A 35 -0.78 -16.61 -22.66
C ILE A 35 -1.29 -15.66 -21.58
N THR A 36 -2.54 -15.19 -21.69
CA THR A 36 -3.15 -14.34 -20.67
C THR A 36 -3.26 -15.07 -19.34
N ALA A 37 -3.70 -16.33 -19.34
CA ALA A 37 -3.75 -17.15 -18.13
C ALA A 37 -2.36 -17.32 -17.50
N LEU A 38 -1.31 -17.54 -18.30
CA LEU A 38 0.08 -17.60 -17.80
C LEU A 38 0.55 -16.27 -17.22
N MET A 39 0.20 -15.13 -17.84
CA MET A 39 0.56 -13.81 -17.31
C MET A 39 -0.20 -13.51 -16.01
N VAL A 40 -1.45 -13.90 -15.90
CA VAL A 40 -2.23 -13.80 -14.64
C VAL A 40 -1.61 -14.66 -13.55
N ALA A 41 -1.26 -15.92 -13.85
CA ALA A 41 -0.60 -16.80 -12.89
C ALA A 41 0.77 -16.23 -12.43
N LEU A 42 1.58 -15.73 -13.37
CA LEU A 42 2.86 -15.08 -13.07
C LEU A 42 2.67 -13.86 -12.16
N ARG A 43 1.66 -13.04 -12.45
CA ARG A 43 1.36 -11.87 -11.61
C ARG A 43 0.99 -12.27 -10.19
N ILE A 44 0.12 -13.28 -10.04
CA ILE A 44 -0.29 -13.79 -8.71
C ILE A 44 0.94 -14.34 -7.95
N ALA A 45 1.80 -15.09 -8.63
CA ALA A 45 3.02 -15.62 -8.03
C ALA A 45 4.00 -14.52 -7.59
N LEU A 46 4.04 -13.39 -8.30
CA LEU A 46 4.90 -12.23 -7.98
C LEU A 46 4.28 -11.30 -6.93
N LYS A 47 3.02 -11.46 -6.55
CA LYS A 47 2.35 -10.59 -5.57
C LYS A 47 3.09 -10.51 -4.22
N PRO A 48 3.55 -11.61 -3.61
CA PRO A 48 4.30 -11.57 -2.36
C PRO A 48 5.75 -11.10 -2.51
N ALA A 49 6.29 -11.07 -3.72
CA ALA A 49 7.68 -10.70 -4.00
C ALA A 49 7.87 -9.17 -4.13
N ALA A 50 7.19 -8.38 -3.28
CA ALA A 50 7.41 -6.93 -3.24
C ALA A 50 8.79 -6.61 -2.64
N ILE A 51 9.51 -5.67 -3.26
CA ILE A 51 10.84 -5.26 -2.79
C ILE A 51 10.67 -4.06 -1.86
N PRO A 52 10.95 -4.19 -0.56
CA PRO A 52 10.86 -3.07 0.38
C PRO A 52 11.99 -2.07 0.12
N LEU A 53 11.67 -0.79 0.02
CA LEU A 53 12.63 0.32 -0.06
C LEU A 53 12.71 1.10 1.26
N GLY A 54 11.78 0.85 2.18
CA GLY A 54 11.66 1.52 3.46
C GLY A 54 10.28 1.34 4.08
N PRO A 55 10.01 1.97 5.21
CA PRO A 55 8.68 1.92 5.83
C PRO A 55 7.60 2.36 4.85
N SER A 56 6.65 1.51 4.55
CA SER A 56 5.52 1.77 3.63
C SER A 56 5.88 2.05 2.16
N LEU A 57 7.14 1.86 1.74
CA LEU A 57 7.60 2.01 0.35
C LEU A 57 8.02 0.66 -0.22
N TYR A 58 7.31 0.19 -1.25
CA TYR A 58 7.56 -1.11 -1.89
C TYR A 58 7.53 -1.00 -3.41
N ILE A 59 8.47 -1.64 -4.08
CA ILE A 59 8.37 -1.89 -5.53
C ILE A 59 7.55 -3.16 -5.72
N GLN A 60 6.37 -3.02 -6.29
CA GLN A 60 5.47 -4.14 -6.58
C GLN A 60 5.93 -4.87 -7.84
N THR A 61 6.59 -6.02 -7.69
CA THR A 61 7.09 -6.81 -8.83
C THR A 61 5.96 -7.33 -9.73
N ALA A 62 4.79 -7.58 -9.17
CA ALA A 62 3.58 -7.96 -9.91
C ALA A 62 3.20 -6.94 -10.99
N THR A 63 3.51 -5.65 -10.80
CA THR A 63 3.25 -4.58 -11.77
C THR A 63 4.02 -4.79 -13.08
N LEU A 64 5.22 -5.39 -13.01
CA LEU A 64 6.04 -5.70 -14.18
C LEU A 64 5.36 -6.74 -15.07
N ALA A 65 4.82 -7.81 -14.44
CA ALA A 65 4.05 -8.82 -15.16
C ALA A 65 2.75 -8.24 -15.73
N THR A 66 2.08 -7.35 -14.99
CA THR A 66 0.87 -6.64 -15.47
C THR A 66 1.16 -5.82 -16.73
N ALA A 67 2.25 -5.04 -16.73
CA ALA A 67 2.61 -4.20 -17.88
C ALA A 67 2.99 -5.04 -19.11
N LEU A 68 3.75 -6.11 -18.93
CA LEU A 68 4.10 -7.03 -20.00
C LEU A 68 2.87 -7.75 -20.55
N GLY A 69 2.01 -8.25 -19.68
CA GLY A 69 0.76 -8.90 -20.05
C GLY A 69 -0.15 -7.96 -20.82
N ALA A 70 -0.39 -6.77 -20.31
CA ALA A 70 -1.23 -5.74 -20.96
C ALA A 70 -0.70 -5.35 -22.37
N MET A 71 0.62 -5.29 -22.54
CA MET A 71 1.25 -5.06 -23.84
C MET A 71 0.99 -6.21 -24.82
N ILE A 72 0.89 -7.45 -24.33
CA ILE A 72 0.69 -8.65 -25.16
C ILE A 72 -0.78 -8.81 -25.54
N PHE A 73 -1.69 -8.84 -24.56
CA PHE A 73 -3.09 -9.21 -24.77
C PHE A 73 -4.04 -8.03 -25.03
N GLY A 74 -3.61 -6.80 -24.77
CA GLY A 74 -4.37 -5.59 -25.08
C GLY A 74 -5.52 -5.24 -24.12
N PRO A 75 -6.25 -4.13 -24.39
CA PRO A 75 -7.18 -3.54 -23.45
C PRO A 75 -8.44 -4.38 -23.19
N VAL A 76 -8.96 -5.07 -24.18
CA VAL A 76 -10.21 -5.84 -24.01
C VAL A 76 -9.98 -7.07 -23.13
N MET A 77 -8.85 -7.77 -23.31
CA MET A 77 -8.45 -8.90 -22.48
C MET A 77 -7.96 -8.45 -21.10
N ALA A 78 -7.52 -7.20 -20.97
CA ALA A 78 -7.07 -6.62 -19.68
C ALA A 78 -8.15 -6.69 -18.59
N ILE A 79 -9.42 -6.52 -18.98
CA ILE A 79 -10.54 -6.52 -18.03
C ILE A 79 -10.70 -7.89 -17.35
N PRO A 80 -10.97 -8.99 -18.06
CA PRO A 80 -11.11 -10.31 -17.43
C PRO A 80 -9.80 -10.75 -16.75
N ALA A 81 -8.63 -10.43 -17.31
CA ALA A 81 -7.34 -10.74 -16.70
C ALA A 81 -7.17 -10.04 -15.34
N ALA A 82 -7.57 -8.77 -15.21
CA ALA A 82 -7.52 -8.02 -13.97
C ALA A 82 -8.48 -8.60 -12.92
N ILE A 83 -9.72 -8.89 -13.32
CA ILE A 83 -10.73 -9.48 -12.41
C ILE A 83 -10.24 -10.80 -11.85
N VAL A 84 -9.81 -11.72 -12.71
CA VAL A 84 -9.32 -13.05 -12.28
C VAL A 84 -8.06 -12.89 -11.40
N SER A 85 -7.14 -12.04 -11.81
CA SER A 85 -5.88 -11.81 -11.09
C SER A 85 -6.10 -11.22 -9.69
N ASP A 86 -7.04 -10.30 -9.54
CA ASP A 86 -7.36 -9.69 -8.25
C ASP A 86 -8.07 -10.70 -7.33
N THR A 87 -9.15 -11.31 -7.83
CA THR A 87 -9.96 -12.25 -7.05
C THR A 87 -9.16 -13.48 -6.62
N VAL A 88 -8.50 -14.16 -7.57
CA VAL A 88 -7.68 -15.35 -7.25
C VAL A 88 -6.44 -14.96 -6.45
N GLY A 89 -5.83 -13.81 -6.76
CA GLY A 89 -4.70 -13.28 -6.01
C GLY A 89 -5.04 -12.94 -4.56
N PHE A 90 -6.26 -12.49 -4.28
CA PHE A 90 -6.74 -12.29 -2.92
C PHE A 90 -7.00 -13.61 -2.20
N MET A 91 -7.60 -14.60 -2.89
CA MET A 91 -7.85 -15.93 -2.30
C MET A 91 -6.57 -16.64 -1.87
N ILE A 92 -5.47 -16.46 -2.61
CA ILE A 92 -4.17 -17.09 -2.31
C ILE A 92 -3.38 -16.25 -1.29
N TRP A 93 -3.40 -14.94 -1.43
CA TRP A 93 -2.66 -13.98 -0.60
C TRP A 93 -3.60 -12.92 -0.05
N PRO A 94 -4.42 -13.24 0.98
CA PRO A 94 -5.36 -12.28 1.55
C PRO A 94 -4.63 -11.12 2.24
N THR A 95 -5.02 -9.91 1.88
CA THR A 95 -4.48 -8.68 2.46
C THR A 95 -5.64 -7.77 2.84
N GLY A 96 -6.05 -7.82 4.10
CA GLY A 96 -7.21 -7.05 4.60
C GLY A 96 -8.55 -7.66 4.20
N ASP A 97 -9.61 -6.85 4.23
CA ASP A 97 -10.96 -7.26 3.87
C ASP A 97 -11.16 -7.25 2.35
N TYR A 98 -11.88 -8.23 1.84
CA TYR A 98 -12.23 -8.29 0.43
C TYR A 98 -13.42 -7.39 0.12
N PHE A 99 -13.19 -6.37 -0.68
CA PHE A 99 -14.24 -5.50 -1.18
C PHE A 99 -14.17 -5.45 -2.71
N LEU A 100 -15.15 -6.05 -3.36
CA LEU A 100 -15.18 -6.24 -4.81
C LEU A 100 -14.84 -4.98 -5.64
N PRO A 101 -15.30 -3.76 -5.28
CA PRO A 101 -14.94 -2.56 -6.03
C PRO A 101 -13.44 -2.25 -6.13
N PHE A 102 -12.56 -2.83 -5.28
CA PHE A 102 -11.11 -2.68 -5.45
C PHE A 102 -10.61 -3.26 -6.77
N VAL A 103 -11.32 -4.24 -7.36
CA VAL A 103 -11.04 -4.76 -8.71
C VAL A 103 -10.97 -3.64 -9.75
N LEU A 104 -11.71 -2.55 -9.59
CA LEU A 104 -11.70 -1.40 -10.51
C LEU A 104 -10.32 -0.75 -10.61
N THR A 105 -9.54 -0.70 -9.52
CA THR A 105 -8.17 -0.16 -9.54
C THR A 105 -7.26 -1.04 -10.39
N GLU A 106 -7.45 -2.35 -10.31
CA GLU A 106 -6.69 -3.33 -11.07
C GLU A 106 -7.05 -3.30 -12.57
N ILE A 107 -8.34 -3.21 -12.88
CA ILE A 107 -8.81 -3.01 -14.26
C ILE A 107 -8.24 -1.72 -14.83
N ALA A 108 -8.36 -0.60 -14.09
CA ALA A 108 -7.87 0.69 -14.54
C ALA A 108 -6.35 0.70 -14.76
N SER A 109 -5.58 0.06 -13.87
CA SER A 109 -4.12 -0.03 -13.98
C SER A 109 -3.70 -0.88 -15.18
N THR A 110 -4.30 -2.06 -15.36
CA THR A 110 -4.01 -2.95 -16.47
C THR A 110 -4.44 -2.31 -17.81
N MET A 111 -5.59 -1.65 -17.81
CA MET A 111 -6.10 -0.89 -18.98
C MET A 111 -5.15 0.26 -19.33
N MET A 112 -4.65 1.01 -18.35
CA MET A 112 -3.70 2.10 -18.60
C MET A 112 -2.45 1.59 -19.29
N TYR A 113 -1.86 0.49 -18.84
CA TYR A 113 -0.73 -0.12 -19.54
C TYR A 113 -1.10 -0.57 -20.95
N ALA A 114 -2.25 -1.20 -21.15
CA ALA A 114 -2.69 -1.64 -22.46
C ALA A 114 -2.86 -0.46 -23.45
N LEU A 115 -3.49 0.64 -23.03
CA LEU A 115 -3.69 1.82 -23.86
C LEU A 115 -2.39 2.45 -24.34
N PHE A 116 -1.33 2.42 -23.54
CA PHE A 116 -0.04 3.00 -23.91
C PHE A 116 0.89 2.02 -24.63
N LEU A 117 0.81 0.71 -24.35
CA LEU A 117 1.82 -0.26 -24.78
C LEU A 117 1.31 -1.25 -25.85
N TYR A 118 0.01 -1.58 -25.88
CA TYR A 118 -0.51 -2.57 -26.80
C TYR A 118 -0.46 -2.07 -28.26
N ARG A 119 0.16 -2.85 -29.14
CA ARG A 119 0.33 -2.56 -30.58
C ARG A 119 0.80 -1.13 -30.86
N ALA A 120 1.65 -0.61 -29.97
CA ALA A 120 2.19 0.74 -30.07
C ALA A 120 3.70 0.69 -30.34
N LYS A 121 4.26 1.76 -30.90
CA LYS A 121 5.71 1.97 -30.92
C LYS A 121 6.16 2.31 -29.49
N VAL A 122 6.54 1.28 -28.74
CA VAL A 122 6.92 1.45 -27.33
C VAL A 122 8.18 2.29 -27.23
N SER A 123 8.15 3.31 -26.40
CA SER A 123 9.27 4.17 -26.07
C SER A 123 9.34 4.40 -24.58
N PRO A 124 10.49 4.76 -24.01
CA PRO A 124 10.61 5.08 -22.58
C PRO A 124 9.59 6.12 -22.12
N VAL A 125 9.32 7.14 -22.96
CA VAL A 125 8.32 8.18 -22.67
C VAL A 125 6.91 7.59 -22.53
N ARG A 126 6.50 6.65 -23.40
CA ARG A 126 5.19 6.00 -23.27
C ARG A 126 5.07 5.17 -22.00
N VAL A 127 6.15 4.49 -21.62
CA VAL A 127 6.20 3.72 -20.36
C VAL A 127 6.05 4.66 -19.16
N MET A 128 6.78 5.78 -19.17
CA MET A 128 6.67 6.80 -18.12
C MET A 128 5.27 7.42 -18.06
N LEU A 129 4.65 7.75 -19.21
CA LEU A 129 3.30 8.31 -19.25
C LEU A 129 2.26 7.30 -18.72
N ALA A 130 2.38 6.02 -19.08
CA ALA A 130 1.51 4.98 -18.53
C ALA A 130 1.65 4.89 -17.01
N ARG A 131 2.88 4.89 -16.51
CA ARG A 131 3.15 4.83 -15.06
C ARG A 131 2.71 6.10 -14.34
N PHE A 132 2.92 7.27 -14.93
CA PHE A 132 2.41 8.53 -14.42
C PHE A 132 0.88 8.48 -14.26
N GLY A 133 0.18 8.04 -15.31
CA GLY A 133 -1.27 7.87 -15.25
C GLY A 133 -1.72 6.96 -14.10
N ILE A 134 -1.03 5.85 -13.87
CA ILE A 134 -1.33 4.94 -12.75
C ILE A 134 -1.07 5.61 -11.41
N CYS A 135 0.11 6.23 -11.22
CA CYS A 135 0.47 6.84 -9.96
C CYS A 135 -0.49 7.96 -9.54
N PHE A 136 -0.86 8.83 -10.48
CA PHE A 136 -1.65 10.02 -10.15
C PHE A 136 -3.16 9.81 -10.28
N PHE A 137 -3.65 9.19 -11.37
CA PHE A 137 -5.10 9.04 -11.54
C PHE A 137 -5.65 7.83 -10.79
N ILE A 138 -4.90 6.72 -10.73
CA ILE A 138 -5.40 5.51 -10.09
C ILE A 138 -5.03 5.49 -8.61
N ASN A 139 -3.74 5.59 -8.26
CA ASN A 139 -3.33 5.47 -6.86
C ASN A 139 -3.71 6.68 -6.00
N VAL A 140 -3.69 7.91 -6.55
CA VAL A 140 -4.04 9.11 -5.79
C VAL A 140 -5.55 9.36 -5.79
N VAL A 141 -6.22 9.24 -6.94
CA VAL A 141 -7.63 9.61 -7.06
C VAL A 141 -8.56 8.40 -6.93
N LEU A 142 -8.51 7.47 -7.90
CA LEU A 142 -9.47 6.37 -7.99
C LEU A 142 -9.47 5.51 -6.72
N GLN A 143 -8.29 5.16 -6.22
CA GLN A 143 -8.16 4.34 -5.02
C GLN A 143 -8.82 4.98 -3.80
N GLN A 144 -8.75 6.31 -3.66
CA GLN A 144 -9.39 6.98 -2.54
C GLN A 144 -10.91 7.05 -2.65
N VAL A 145 -11.41 7.22 -3.86
CA VAL A 145 -12.86 7.15 -4.11
C VAL A 145 -13.40 5.77 -3.73
N ILE A 146 -12.65 4.71 -4.05
CA ILE A 146 -13.04 3.34 -3.69
C ILE A 146 -12.89 3.09 -2.18
N TYR A 147 -11.87 3.64 -1.51
CA TYR A 147 -11.78 3.57 -0.04
C TYR A 147 -12.94 4.31 0.63
N ALA A 148 -13.32 5.49 0.13
CA ALA A 148 -14.48 6.20 0.67
C ALA A 148 -15.77 5.38 0.49
N TRP A 149 -15.93 4.70 -0.65
CA TRP A 149 -17.04 3.78 -0.88
C TRP A 149 -17.00 2.61 0.11
N TYR A 150 -15.84 1.99 0.29
CA TYR A 150 -15.64 0.90 1.26
C TYR A 150 -16.03 1.34 2.69
N TYR A 151 -15.53 2.49 3.15
CA TYR A 151 -15.84 2.99 4.49
C TYR A 151 -17.32 3.36 4.66
N THR A 152 -17.95 3.87 3.62
CA THR A 152 -19.40 4.08 3.63
C THR A 152 -20.16 2.75 3.75
N TYR A 153 -19.70 1.73 3.02
CA TYR A 153 -20.30 0.40 3.04
C TYR A 153 -20.21 -0.28 4.42
N ILE A 154 -19.09 -0.15 5.12
CA ILE A 154 -18.90 -0.70 6.48
C ILE A 154 -19.50 0.19 7.59
N GLY A 155 -20.22 1.25 7.23
CA GLY A 155 -20.89 2.13 8.20
C GLY A 155 -19.98 3.11 8.93
N ASN A 156 -18.83 3.48 8.36
CA ASN A 156 -17.89 4.45 8.93
C ASN A 156 -17.79 5.72 8.06
N PRO A 157 -18.80 6.62 8.13
CA PRO A 157 -18.87 7.82 7.28
C PRO A 157 -17.76 8.84 7.56
N ASP A 158 -17.20 8.87 8.75
CA ASP A 158 -16.12 9.80 9.09
C ASP A 158 -14.83 9.41 8.38
N GLN A 159 -14.47 8.14 8.35
CA GLN A 159 -13.35 7.64 7.56
C GLN A 159 -13.60 7.77 6.05
N ALA A 160 -14.83 7.64 5.60
CA ALA A 160 -15.17 7.89 4.20
C ALA A 160 -14.87 9.35 3.80
N LYS A 161 -15.27 10.32 4.62
CA LYS A 161 -14.95 11.75 4.42
C LYS A 161 -13.43 11.99 4.46
N GLU A 162 -12.75 11.42 5.45
CA GLU A 162 -11.29 11.52 5.58
C GLU A 162 -10.58 10.95 4.33
N SER A 163 -11.06 9.85 3.76
CA SER A 163 -10.52 9.28 2.53
C SER A 163 -10.63 10.23 1.34
N ILE A 164 -11.77 10.90 1.17
CA ILE A 164 -11.96 11.90 0.11
C ILE A 164 -11.10 13.14 0.36
N MET A 165 -11.11 13.67 1.59
CA MET A 165 -10.28 14.83 1.96
C MET A 165 -8.78 14.48 1.87
N GLY A 166 -8.43 13.23 2.11
CA GLY A 166 -7.07 12.69 2.02
C GLY A 166 -6.52 12.51 0.60
N ILE A 167 -7.31 12.74 -0.47
CA ILE A 167 -6.84 12.62 -1.87
C ILE A 167 -5.60 13.47 -2.10
N MET A 168 -5.60 14.70 -1.60
CA MET A 168 -4.50 15.66 -1.74
C MET A 168 -3.57 15.69 -0.52
N THR A 169 -3.56 14.65 0.31
CA THR A 169 -2.65 14.61 1.46
C THR A 169 -1.20 14.64 0.99
N VAL A 170 -0.42 15.54 1.56
CA VAL A 170 1.01 15.74 1.27
C VAL A 170 1.77 14.40 1.30
N THR A 171 1.54 13.58 2.34
CA THR A 171 2.15 12.25 2.49
C THR A 171 1.89 11.33 1.30
N ARG A 172 0.66 11.33 0.77
CA ARG A 172 0.28 10.48 -0.36
C ARG A 172 0.91 10.95 -1.66
N ILE A 173 0.88 12.26 -1.89
CA ILE A 173 1.53 12.88 -3.06
C ILE A 173 3.03 12.60 -3.03
N PHE A 174 3.69 12.81 -1.88
CA PHE A 174 5.12 12.51 -1.73
C PHE A 174 5.44 11.03 -1.97
N LYS A 175 4.65 10.12 -1.43
CA LYS A 175 4.83 8.68 -1.65
C LYS A 175 4.75 8.33 -3.15
N ASN A 176 3.73 8.79 -3.84
CA ASN A 176 3.57 8.52 -5.27
C ASN A 176 4.62 9.26 -6.12
N LEU A 177 4.99 10.48 -5.76
CA LEU A 177 6.06 11.23 -6.43
C LEU A 177 7.43 10.55 -6.25
N ALA A 178 7.72 10.02 -5.07
CA ALA A 178 8.95 9.27 -4.81
C ALA A 178 9.01 7.95 -5.59
N MET A 179 7.89 7.21 -5.62
CA MET A 179 7.84 5.88 -6.25
C MET A 179 7.78 5.95 -7.78
N PHE A 180 7.14 6.99 -8.34
CA PHE A 180 6.93 7.11 -9.78
C PHE A 180 8.22 7.02 -10.61
N PRO A 181 9.28 7.82 -10.36
CA PRO A 181 10.50 7.75 -11.17
C PRO A 181 11.22 6.42 -11.02
N ILE A 182 11.28 5.87 -9.82
CA ILE A 182 11.94 4.60 -9.52
C ILE A 182 11.25 3.47 -10.30
N GLU A 183 9.93 3.37 -10.17
CA GLU A 183 9.15 2.34 -10.85
C GLU A 183 9.12 2.52 -12.37
N ALA A 184 9.11 3.76 -12.88
CA ALA A 184 9.18 4.04 -14.31
C ALA A 184 10.51 3.59 -14.91
N VAL A 185 11.63 3.80 -14.20
CA VAL A 185 12.94 3.33 -14.62
C VAL A 185 13.01 1.81 -14.59
N VAL A 186 12.62 1.18 -13.49
CA VAL A 186 12.61 -0.28 -13.34
C VAL A 186 11.77 -0.93 -14.43
N LEU A 187 10.56 -0.42 -14.67
CA LEU A 187 9.67 -0.93 -15.71
C LEU A 187 10.25 -0.75 -17.11
N THR A 188 10.87 0.40 -17.38
CA THR A 188 11.51 0.66 -18.69
C THR A 188 12.67 -0.30 -18.95
N LEU A 189 13.51 -0.55 -17.95
CA LEU A 189 14.62 -1.51 -18.05
C LEU A 189 14.09 -2.94 -18.22
N PHE A 190 13.08 -3.33 -17.46
CA PHE A 190 12.44 -4.63 -17.57
C PHE A 190 11.87 -4.88 -18.98
N LEU A 191 11.09 -3.93 -19.50
CA LEU A 191 10.53 -4.05 -20.84
C LEU A 191 11.62 -4.05 -21.92
N LYS A 192 12.71 -3.27 -21.76
CA LYS A 192 13.84 -3.29 -22.68
C LYS A 192 14.46 -4.68 -22.82
N VAL A 193 14.58 -5.41 -21.71
CA VAL A 193 15.14 -6.76 -21.69
C VAL A 193 14.15 -7.79 -22.27
N LEU A 194 12.85 -7.68 -21.95
CA LEU A 194 11.87 -8.70 -22.32
C LEU A 194 11.23 -8.50 -23.70
N MET A 195 11.17 -7.28 -24.23
CA MET A 195 10.58 -7.03 -25.55
C MET A 195 11.25 -7.83 -26.68
N PRO A 196 12.57 -7.97 -26.78
CA PRO A 196 13.21 -8.81 -27.78
C PRO A 196 12.77 -10.28 -27.70
N VAL A 197 12.63 -10.80 -26.49
CA VAL A 197 12.18 -12.17 -26.22
C VAL A 197 10.72 -12.35 -26.63
N ALA A 198 9.85 -11.45 -26.17
CA ALA A 198 8.41 -11.47 -26.53
C ALA A 198 8.18 -11.33 -28.04
N ARG A 199 9.03 -10.57 -28.73
CA ARG A 199 9.00 -10.43 -30.19
C ARG A 199 9.43 -11.72 -30.90
N ARG A 200 10.52 -12.35 -30.47
CA ARG A 200 10.97 -13.66 -31.00
C ARG A 200 9.89 -14.73 -30.82
N ALA A 201 9.20 -14.72 -29.70
CA ALA A 201 8.06 -15.58 -29.39
C ALA A 201 6.79 -15.23 -30.18
N LYS A 202 6.81 -14.17 -31.02
CA LYS A 202 5.64 -13.65 -31.78
C LYS A 202 4.44 -13.32 -30.89
N LEU A 203 4.72 -12.80 -29.69
CA LEU A 203 3.70 -12.37 -28.74
C LEU A 203 3.34 -10.90 -28.89
N ILE A 204 4.27 -10.07 -29.38
CA ILE A 204 4.06 -8.64 -29.59
C ILE A 204 4.37 -8.26 -31.05
N TYR A 205 3.59 -7.31 -31.55
CA TYR A 205 3.69 -6.76 -32.90
C TYR A 205 4.36 -5.37 -32.88
N CYS A 206 5.42 -5.23 -32.11
CA CYS A 206 6.17 -3.99 -32.11
C CYS A 206 7.35 -4.10 -33.09
N PRO A 207 7.54 -3.19 -34.05
CA PRO A 207 8.76 -3.15 -34.84
C PRO A 207 9.96 -2.95 -33.90
N GLU A 208 11.17 -3.14 -34.41
CA GLU A 208 12.35 -2.80 -33.63
C GLU A 208 12.25 -1.32 -33.21
N SER A 209 11.54 -1.10 -32.12
CA SER A 209 11.56 0.18 -31.48
C SER A 209 12.93 0.25 -30.84
N ASP A 210 13.72 1.19 -31.30
CA ASP A 210 14.97 1.55 -30.68
C ASP A 210 14.65 2.02 -29.26
N MET A 211 14.63 1.05 -28.32
CA MET A 211 14.72 1.35 -26.88
C MET A 211 16.15 1.82 -26.55
N ARG A 212 16.88 2.33 -27.56
CA ARG A 212 18.14 3.05 -27.38
C ARG A 212 17.79 4.38 -26.78
N PHE A 213 18.31 4.61 -25.61
CA PHE A 213 18.19 5.91 -24.96
C PHE A 213 19.06 6.91 -25.71
N THR A 214 18.46 7.96 -26.20
CA THR A 214 19.21 9.15 -26.63
C THR A 214 19.87 9.79 -25.41
N LYS A 215 20.96 10.56 -25.62
CA LYS A 215 21.61 11.29 -24.52
C LYS A 215 20.63 12.14 -23.70
N LYS A 216 19.64 12.76 -24.37
CA LYS A 216 18.57 13.53 -23.71
C LYS A 216 17.68 12.65 -22.84
N GLN A 217 17.30 11.46 -23.30
CA GLN A 217 16.50 10.52 -22.52
C GLN A 217 17.26 9.96 -21.32
N ILE A 218 18.56 9.68 -21.48
CA ILE A 218 19.42 9.29 -20.36
C ILE A 218 19.47 10.40 -19.32
N ALA A 219 19.67 11.65 -19.74
CA ALA A 219 19.67 12.79 -18.83
C ALA A 219 18.35 12.95 -18.08
N VAL A 220 17.20 12.76 -18.76
CA VAL A 220 15.87 12.77 -18.12
C VAL A 220 15.73 11.61 -17.14
N LEU A 221 16.20 10.40 -17.48
CA LEU A 221 16.14 9.25 -16.57
C LEU A 221 17.00 9.47 -15.32
N VAL A 222 18.21 10.00 -15.50
CA VAL A 222 19.10 10.33 -14.37
C VAL A 222 18.46 11.41 -13.50
N LEU A 223 17.90 12.46 -14.11
CA LEU A 223 17.19 13.50 -13.38
C LEU A 223 16.00 12.94 -12.59
N LEU A 224 15.19 12.08 -13.21
CA LEU A 224 14.08 11.40 -12.54
C LEU A 224 14.54 10.50 -11.40
N MET A 225 15.68 9.82 -11.55
CA MET A 225 16.27 9.01 -10.46
C MET A 225 16.73 9.89 -9.30
N VAL A 226 17.41 10.99 -9.58
CA VAL A 226 17.87 11.94 -8.54
C VAL A 226 16.66 12.54 -7.80
N VAL A 227 15.65 12.98 -8.56
CA VAL A 227 14.40 13.49 -7.97
C VAL A 227 13.67 12.39 -7.19
N GLY A 228 13.62 11.15 -7.72
CA GLY A 228 13.00 10.02 -7.05
C GLY A 228 13.70 9.67 -5.74
N ILE A 229 15.01 9.56 -5.74
CA ILE A 229 15.81 9.28 -4.54
C ILE A 229 15.66 10.43 -3.54
N GLY A 230 15.80 11.68 -3.99
CA GLY A 230 15.63 12.86 -3.14
C GLY A 230 14.23 12.94 -2.53
N SER A 231 13.18 12.65 -3.32
CA SER A 231 11.80 12.59 -2.83
C SER A 231 11.58 11.42 -1.87
N ALA A 232 12.20 10.26 -2.12
CA ALA A 232 12.12 9.10 -1.23
C ALA A 232 12.79 9.41 0.12
N VAL A 233 13.99 9.98 0.10
CA VAL A 233 14.69 10.42 1.32
C VAL A 233 13.89 11.50 2.03
N GLY A 234 13.42 12.52 1.33
CA GLY A 234 12.58 13.57 1.88
C GLY A 234 11.27 13.02 2.48
N TYR A 235 10.61 12.09 1.79
CA TYR A 235 9.42 11.41 2.31
C TYR A 235 9.73 10.59 3.57
N LEU A 236 10.81 9.81 3.55
CA LEU A 236 11.24 9.03 4.70
C LEU A 236 11.60 9.93 5.89
N THR A 237 12.35 10.99 5.65
CA THR A 237 12.68 11.99 6.69
C THR A 237 11.42 12.66 7.23
N PHE A 238 10.52 13.10 6.36
CA PHE A 238 9.25 13.70 6.76
C PHE A 238 8.39 12.72 7.54
N ARG A 239 8.27 11.50 7.07
CA ARG A 239 7.56 10.41 7.75
C ARG A 239 8.18 10.16 9.15
N TYR A 240 9.49 10.16 9.20
CA TYR A 240 10.27 9.93 10.41
C TYR A 240 10.09 11.04 11.45
N THR A 241 10.12 12.30 11.00
CA THR A 241 9.94 13.47 11.87
C THR A 241 8.48 13.73 12.23
N SER A 242 7.54 13.38 11.35
CA SER A 242 6.10 13.59 11.58
C SER A 242 5.37 12.40 12.19
N THR A 243 5.92 11.17 12.08
CA THR A 243 5.31 9.95 12.61
C THR A 243 5.87 9.56 13.98
N SER A 244 6.50 10.49 14.68
CA SER A 244 6.82 10.29 16.11
C SER A 244 5.56 10.04 16.97
N ARG A 245 4.41 9.70 16.40
CA ARG A 245 3.15 9.73 17.14
C ARG A 245 2.22 8.53 17.02
N SER A 246 2.48 7.57 16.16
CA SER A 246 1.74 6.29 16.21
C SER A 246 2.50 5.23 15.43
N ALA A 247 2.95 4.20 16.10
CA ALA A 247 3.25 2.96 15.43
C ALA A 247 1.99 2.51 14.67
N ASP A 248 2.11 2.22 13.36
CA ASP A 248 1.06 1.56 12.59
C ASP A 248 0.94 0.10 13.07
N TYR A 249 0.58 -0.08 14.35
CA TYR A 249 0.24 -1.39 14.88
C TYR A 249 -1.14 -1.79 14.34
N SER A 250 -1.27 -3.02 13.91
CA SER A 250 -2.59 -3.66 13.80
C SER A 250 -3.27 -3.62 15.17
N ASP A 251 -4.59 -3.63 15.21
CA ASP A 251 -5.34 -3.57 16.47
C ASP A 251 -4.90 -4.66 17.46
N LYS A 252 -4.54 -5.84 16.96
CA LYS A 252 -4.00 -6.93 17.77
C LYS A 252 -2.64 -6.58 18.38
N GLN A 253 -1.73 -6.00 17.61
CA GLN A 253 -0.41 -5.58 18.11
C GLN A 253 -0.52 -4.45 19.13
N ARG A 254 -1.51 -3.55 19.00
CA ARG A 254 -1.78 -2.52 20.02
C ARG A 254 -2.24 -3.12 21.33
N VAL A 255 -3.13 -4.10 21.29
CA VAL A 255 -3.58 -4.79 22.50
C VAL A 255 -2.41 -5.50 23.18
N GLU A 256 -1.59 -6.23 22.43
CA GLU A 256 -0.39 -6.91 22.95
C GLU A 256 0.62 -5.90 23.53
N ALA A 257 0.85 -4.76 22.86
CA ALA A 257 1.72 -3.70 23.35
C ALA A 257 1.19 -3.07 24.64
N ASN A 258 -0.10 -2.73 24.71
CA ASN A 258 -0.73 -2.19 25.90
C ASN A 258 -0.65 -3.17 27.09
N GLN A 259 -0.90 -4.46 26.85
CA GLN A 259 -0.78 -5.50 27.89
C GLN A 259 0.65 -5.64 28.40
N THR A 260 1.62 -5.69 27.48
CA THR A 260 3.04 -5.78 27.83
C THR A 260 3.50 -4.55 28.65
N MET A 261 3.08 -3.36 28.24
CA MET A 261 3.44 -2.12 28.94
C MET A 261 2.72 -1.97 30.28
N THR A 262 1.48 -2.47 30.40
CA THR A 262 0.78 -2.53 31.69
C THR A 262 1.53 -3.43 32.68
N GLN A 263 1.98 -4.61 32.24
CA GLN A 263 2.78 -5.51 33.08
C GLN A 263 4.10 -4.86 33.51
N LEU A 264 4.79 -4.18 32.57
CA LEU A 264 6.03 -3.49 32.85
C LEU A 264 5.86 -2.38 33.90
N VAL A 265 4.78 -1.59 33.79
CA VAL A 265 4.49 -0.52 34.77
C VAL A 265 4.23 -1.13 36.15
N LEU A 266 3.45 -2.22 36.21
CA LEU A 266 3.21 -2.95 37.46
C LEU A 266 4.48 -3.58 38.09
N GLU A 267 5.42 -4.02 37.27
CA GLU A 267 6.70 -4.56 37.74
C GLU A 267 7.65 -3.47 38.25
N LYS A 268 7.52 -2.26 37.75
CA LYS A 268 8.42 -1.13 38.07
C LYS A 268 7.88 -0.19 39.15
N THR A 269 6.60 -0.31 39.47
CA THR A 269 5.93 0.57 40.47
C THR A 269 5.02 -0.25 41.37
N ASP A 270 5.14 -0.06 42.66
CA ASP A 270 4.26 -0.69 43.68
C ASP A 270 3.00 0.13 43.96
N ASP A 271 2.77 1.22 43.19
CA ASP A 271 1.74 2.20 43.50
C ASP A 271 0.35 1.82 43.03
N TRP A 272 0.21 0.80 42.18
CA TRP A 272 -1.06 0.46 41.55
C TRP A 272 -1.39 -1.04 41.59
N ASP A 273 -2.70 -1.32 41.67
CA ASP A 273 -3.21 -2.69 41.66
C ASP A 273 -3.41 -3.17 40.21
N ALA A 274 -3.03 -4.42 39.97
CA ALA A 274 -3.15 -5.08 38.69
C ALA A 274 -4.61 -5.20 38.16
N GLU A 275 -5.59 -5.13 39.09
CA GLU A 275 -7.02 -5.18 38.73
C GLU A 275 -7.58 -3.83 38.28
N THR A 276 -6.89 -2.72 38.60
CA THR A 276 -7.38 -1.37 38.39
C THR A 276 -6.60 -0.58 37.33
N VAL A 277 -5.35 -0.97 37.02
CA VAL A 277 -4.47 -0.19 36.13
C VAL A 277 -4.53 -0.66 34.69
N VAL A 278 -4.52 0.29 33.76
CA VAL A 278 -4.40 0.06 32.30
C VAL A 278 -3.43 1.07 31.71
N CYS A 279 -2.45 0.60 30.96
CA CYS A 279 -1.56 1.46 30.19
C CYS A 279 -1.97 1.46 28.71
N ILE A 280 -1.99 2.65 28.11
CA ILE A 280 -2.26 2.84 26.69
C ILE A 280 -1.01 3.43 26.04
N VAL A 281 -0.52 2.76 25.00
CA VAL A 281 0.59 3.25 24.19
C VAL A 281 0.10 4.40 23.31
N ASP A 282 0.47 5.62 23.66
CA ASP A 282 0.15 6.82 22.89
C ASP A 282 1.03 6.95 21.65
N SER A 283 2.31 6.63 21.80
CA SER A 283 3.27 6.62 20.71
C SER A 283 4.38 5.61 20.93
N ALA A 284 4.91 5.07 19.83
CA ALA A 284 6.12 4.27 19.81
C ALA A 284 7.01 4.77 18.68
N PHE A 285 8.21 5.16 18.99
CA PHE A 285 9.19 5.68 18.04
C PHE A 285 10.40 4.76 17.97
N ARG A 286 10.65 4.20 16.79
CA ARG A 286 11.82 3.38 16.52
C ARG A 286 12.64 3.98 15.38
N PRO A 287 13.90 4.37 15.61
CA PRO A 287 14.82 4.81 14.56
C PRO A 287 15.08 3.72 13.52
N MET A 288 15.24 4.11 12.23
CA MET A 288 15.27 3.19 11.08
C MET A 288 16.41 2.16 11.16
N PHE A 289 17.49 2.47 11.83
CA PHE A 289 18.69 1.63 11.95
C PHE A 289 19.02 1.28 13.39
N ASP A 290 18.07 1.53 14.29
CA ASP A 290 18.21 1.27 15.71
C ASP A 290 17.25 0.16 16.15
N ASP A 291 17.66 -0.62 17.11
CA ASP A 291 16.83 -1.66 17.71
C ASP A 291 16.09 -1.16 18.96
N GLU A 292 16.30 0.11 19.31
CA GLU A 292 15.68 0.76 20.45
C GLU A 292 14.36 1.43 20.02
N THR A 293 13.33 1.27 20.83
CA THR A 293 12.02 1.90 20.64
C THR A 293 11.67 2.73 21.85
N ASP A 294 11.35 4.01 21.62
CA ASP A 294 10.86 4.93 22.63
C ASP A 294 9.33 4.86 22.66
N TYR A 295 8.77 4.46 23.79
CA TYR A 295 7.35 4.41 24.05
C TYR A 295 6.92 5.56 24.94
N THR A 296 5.82 6.23 24.58
CA THR A 296 5.09 7.13 25.47
C THR A 296 3.77 6.48 25.83
N LEU A 297 3.50 6.36 27.10
CA LEU A 297 2.36 5.65 27.66
C LEU A 297 1.50 6.60 28.47
N SER A 298 0.19 6.50 28.37
CA SER A 298 -0.75 7.06 29.35
C SER A 298 -1.20 5.95 30.31
N VAL A 299 -1.05 6.19 31.60
CA VAL A 299 -1.47 5.28 32.66
C VAL A 299 -2.82 5.73 33.19
N TYR A 300 -3.78 4.82 33.17
CA TYR A 300 -5.13 5.03 33.67
C TYR A 300 -5.44 4.08 34.82
N ILE A 301 -6.25 4.53 35.75
CA ILE A 301 -6.85 3.68 36.79
C ILE A 301 -8.37 3.68 36.64
N LEU A 302 -8.97 2.59 37.08
CA LEU A 302 -10.42 2.47 37.18
C LEU A 302 -10.94 3.36 38.32
N ASP A 303 -12.04 4.06 38.08
CA ASP A 303 -12.71 4.85 39.13
C ASP A 303 -13.20 3.93 40.26
N GLU A 304 -13.09 4.39 41.51
CA GLU A 304 -13.49 3.63 42.70
C GLU A 304 -14.95 3.16 42.64
N ALA A 305 -15.84 4.00 42.09
CA ALA A 305 -17.25 3.66 41.93
C ALA A 305 -17.48 2.54 40.93
N ALA A 306 -16.70 2.53 39.85
CA ALA A 306 -16.76 1.48 38.83
C ALA A 306 -16.14 0.16 39.33
N PHE A 307 -15.05 0.24 40.10
CA PHE A 307 -14.45 -0.92 40.74
C PHE A 307 -15.38 -1.56 41.79
N ALA A 308 -16.01 -0.72 42.62
CA ALA A 308 -17.04 -1.18 43.58
C ALA A 308 -18.27 -1.81 42.90
N ALA A 309 -18.57 -1.43 41.68
CA ALA A 309 -19.63 -2.02 40.86
C ALA A 309 -19.22 -3.37 40.18
N GLY A 310 -18.00 -3.89 40.49
CA GLY A 310 -17.49 -5.15 39.95
C GLY A 310 -16.90 -5.06 38.53
N GLN A 311 -16.60 -3.84 38.06
CA GLN A 311 -15.82 -3.66 36.84
C GLN A 311 -14.35 -3.90 37.14
N THR A 312 -13.65 -4.54 36.24
CA THR A 312 -12.19 -4.71 36.30
C THR A 312 -11.55 -3.97 35.14
N ALA A 313 -10.40 -3.35 35.36
CA ALA A 313 -9.55 -2.77 34.30
C ALA A 313 -8.98 -3.93 33.48
N ASP A 314 -9.84 -4.63 32.77
CA ASP A 314 -9.55 -5.95 32.31
C ASP A 314 -8.78 -5.96 31.00
N LYS A 315 -7.94 -6.93 30.96
CA LYS A 315 -7.51 -7.80 29.87
C LYS A 315 -8.56 -7.99 28.74
N ASN A 316 -9.83 -7.70 28.96
CA ASN A 316 -11.00 -7.85 28.09
C ASN A 316 -11.62 -6.52 27.61
N TYR A 317 -10.98 -5.37 27.79
CA TYR A 317 -11.39 -4.23 26.99
C TYR A 317 -11.37 -4.65 25.52
N SER A 318 -12.54 -4.70 24.90
CA SER A 318 -12.64 -5.05 23.49
C SER A 318 -11.66 -4.20 22.70
N MET A 319 -11.05 -4.74 21.65
CA MET A 319 -10.13 -3.99 20.79
C MET A 319 -10.67 -2.60 20.40
N ASN A 320 -11.97 -2.48 20.20
CA ASN A 320 -12.66 -1.23 19.90
C ASN A 320 -12.60 -0.23 21.04
N THR A 321 -12.68 -0.66 22.29
CA THR A 321 -12.62 0.21 23.45
C THR A 321 -11.21 0.75 23.67
N LEU A 322 -10.19 -0.10 23.62
CA LEU A 322 -8.79 0.32 23.72
C LEU A 322 -8.39 1.25 22.55
N TRP A 323 -8.89 0.98 21.35
CA TRP A 323 -8.65 1.83 20.19
C TRP A 323 -9.34 3.20 20.28
N THR A 324 -10.53 3.25 20.85
CA THR A 324 -11.26 4.50 21.13
C THR A 324 -10.51 5.33 22.17
N TYR A 325 -9.94 4.72 23.17
CA TYR A 325 -9.08 5.37 24.16
C TYR A 325 -7.82 5.96 23.55
N SER A 326 -7.07 5.18 22.77
CA SER A 326 -5.82 5.65 22.18
C SER A 326 -5.98 6.84 21.21
N LYS A 327 -7.15 6.99 20.58
CA LYS A 327 -7.42 8.08 19.63
C LYS A 327 -8.04 9.34 20.22
N SER A 328 -8.80 9.23 21.29
CA SER A 328 -9.66 10.33 21.73
C SER A 328 -9.57 10.66 23.22
N GLY A 329 -8.77 9.92 23.97
CA GLY A 329 -8.64 10.08 25.42
C GLY A 329 -9.95 9.76 26.18
N PRO A 330 -9.96 9.99 27.49
CA PRO A 330 -11.05 9.59 28.40
C PRO A 330 -12.42 10.18 28.08
N LYS A 331 -12.51 11.21 27.25
CA LYS A 331 -13.79 11.85 26.84
C LYS A 331 -14.70 10.94 26.01
N LYS A 332 -14.22 9.80 25.50
CA LYS A 332 -14.99 8.81 24.74
C LYS A 332 -15.00 7.43 25.40
N ASP A 333 -14.63 7.33 26.64
CA ASP A 333 -14.83 6.14 27.44
C ASP A 333 -16.34 5.84 27.49
N PRO A 334 -16.83 4.76 26.87
CA PRO A 334 -18.25 4.42 26.91
C PRO A 334 -18.72 4.15 28.35
N TYR A 335 -17.80 3.92 29.26
CA TYR A 335 -18.09 3.62 30.67
C TYR A 335 -17.80 4.78 31.61
N GLY A 336 -17.08 5.83 31.16
CA GLY A 336 -16.70 6.99 31.98
C GLY A 336 -15.85 6.65 33.20
N SER A 337 -15.18 5.51 33.18
CA SER A 337 -14.66 4.84 34.37
C SER A 337 -13.15 4.84 34.47
N LEU A 338 -12.40 5.38 33.51
CA LEU A 338 -10.93 5.44 33.52
C LEU A 338 -10.41 6.85 33.73
N ILE A 339 -9.56 7.02 34.73
CA ILE A 339 -8.93 8.29 35.10
C ILE A 339 -7.45 8.21 34.77
N LYS A 340 -6.93 9.18 34.02
CA LYS A 340 -5.49 9.28 33.76
C LYS A 340 -4.76 9.73 35.00
N VAL A 341 -3.80 8.94 35.45
CA VAL A 341 -3.03 9.21 36.69
C VAL A 341 -1.57 9.53 36.44
N ALA A 342 -1.02 9.06 35.31
CA ALA A 342 0.38 9.31 34.99
C ALA A 342 0.64 9.21 33.48
N THR A 343 1.82 9.67 33.08
CA THR A 343 2.43 9.41 31.77
C THR A 343 3.77 8.73 32.03
N ALA A 344 4.05 7.65 31.29
CA ALA A 344 5.34 6.97 31.38
C ALA A 344 6.07 7.01 30.03
N GLU A 345 7.38 7.16 30.10
CA GLU A 345 8.29 7.06 28.97
C GLU A 345 9.19 5.84 29.16
N VAL A 346 9.20 4.96 28.16
CA VAL A 346 9.91 3.69 28.21
C VAL A 346 10.77 3.55 26.96
N GLN A 347 12.07 3.30 27.16
CA GLN A 347 12.96 2.92 26.06
C GLN A 347 13.28 1.43 26.16
N LYS A 348 12.97 0.69 25.10
CA LYS A 348 13.13 -0.76 25.05
C LYS A 348 13.92 -1.19 23.82
N ASN A 349 14.87 -2.10 24.01
CA ASN A 349 15.54 -2.77 22.91
C ASN A 349 14.68 -3.94 22.41
N GLU A 350 14.21 -3.86 21.17
CA GLU A 350 13.28 -4.84 20.60
C GLU A 350 13.91 -6.21 20.28
N LYS A 351 15.24 -6.27 20.14
CA LYS A 351 15.94 -7.54 19.90
C LYS A 351 16.23 -8.30 21.20
N THR A 352 16.67 -7.60 22.22
CA THR A 352 17.01 -8.21 23.51
C THR A 352 15.84 -8.27 24.48
N GLY A 353 14.82 -7.43 24.24
CA GLY A 353 13.70 -7.24 25.17
C GLY A 353 14.06 -6.39 26.40
N GLU A 354 15.30 -5.88 26.49
CA GLU A 354 15.81 -5.13 27.63
C GLU A 354 15.20 -3.73 27.70
N ILE A 355 14.83 -3.30 28.91
CA ILE A 355 14.35 -1.95 29.18
C ILE A 355 15.56 -1.09 29.53
N LEU A 356 15.86 -0.11 28.70
CA LEU A 356 17.01 0.77 28.82
C LEU A 356 16.71 1.97 29.71
N SER A 357 15.50 2.50 29.63
CA SER A 357 15.04 3.59 30.51
C SER A 357 13.55 3.44 30.82
N PHE A 358 13.16 3.87 32.02
CA PHE A 358 11.78 3.93 32.47
C PHE A 358 11.59 5.16 33.34
N ASN A 359 10.76 6.10 32.93
CA ASN A 359 10.41 7.31 33.64
C ASN A 359 8.89 7.42 33.72
N ILE A 360 8.39 7.77 34.91
CA ILE A 360 6.98 8.00 35.13
C ILE A 360 6.74 9.38 35.70
N THR A 361 5.78 10.11 35.17
CA THR A 361 5.42 11.46 35.59
C THR A 361 3.94 11.46 35.95
N PRO A 362 3.55 11.84 37.18
CA PRO A 362 2.15 11.95 37.55
C PRO A 362 1.40 12.90 36.62
N ALA A 363 0.12 12.64 36.39
CA ALA A 363 -0.76 13.55 35.65
C ALA A 363 -1.04 14.77 36.54
N GLU A 364 -1.01 15.98 35.96
CA GLU A 364 -1.41 17.23 36.61
C GLU A 364 -2.89 17.31 36.92
#